data_35cced3b6b97ec0ed7ed611b76379feb
#
_entry.id   35cced3b6b97ec0ed7ed611b76379feb
#
_cell.length_a   1.000
_cell.length_b   1.000
_cell.length_c   1.000
_cell.angle_alpha   90.00
_cell.angle_beta   90.00
_cell.angle_gamma   90.00
#
_symmetry.space_group_name_H-M   'P 1'
#
loop_
_entity.id
_entity.type
_entity.pdbx_description
1 polymer ?
#
loop_
_entity_poly.entity_id
_entity_poly.type
_entity_poly.pdbx_seq_one_letter_code
_entity_poly.pdbx_strand_id
1 'polypeptide(L)'
;MTFAFIQAEKAHHPVRTLCRALGVSASGFYAWQVRAPSARAIADGVLTERIRQIYGASDGIYGSPNIHAELRDEGTRVGRKRVARLMRVAGLRGVSRRRSFVVTTRRDRAQQPAPDLVQRQFRADHANQLWVADMTYVPTWAGFVFLAIVLDVWSRRIVGWAIGEQMTSQLVLCALNMAIAQRKPKEVIHHSDQGSPYTSLAFGQRCAKLGVRPSMGSVGDAYDNAMAESFFASLECELIDRRSFETKSEARLALFSYIEGWYNPRRRHSALGRISPVNFERSRATNTPFQEPIDIPQPA
;
A
#
# COMPACT_ATOMS: atom_id res chain seq x y z
N MET A 1 11.87 8.01 36.95
CA MET A 1 11.19 9.35 36.93
C MET A 1 11.73 10.28 38.00
N THR A 2 11.87 9.87 39.23
CA THR A 2 12.26 10.74 40.35
C THR A 2 13.58 11.50 40.14
N PHE A 3 14.67 10.83 39.75
CA PHE A 3 15.96 11.51 39.51
C PHE A 3 15.95 12.48 38.34
N ALA A 4 15.17 12.20 37.29
CA ALA A 4 15.00 13.12 36.16
C ALA A 4 14.25 14.40 36.59
N PHE A 5 13.28 14.29 37.49
CA PHE A 5 12.60 15.45 38.09
C PHE A 5 13.56 16.27 38.93
N ILE A 6 14.36 15.63 39.83
CA ILE A 6 15.40 16.34 40.62
C ILE A 6 16.40 17.06 39.70
N GLN A 7 16.77 16.44 38.57
CA GLN A 7 17.67 17.06 37.59
C GLN A 7 17.07 18.31 36.93
N ALA A 8 15.77 18.31 36.68
CA ALA A 8 15.07 19.48 36.12
C ALA A 8 14.96 20.63 37.14
N GLU A 9 14.66 20.29 38.41
CA GLU A 9 14.39 21.27 39.45
C GLU A 9 15.63 21.74 40.22
N LYS A 10 16.83 21.17 39.99
CA LYS A 10 18.07 21.51 40.73
C LYS A 10 18.52 22.96 40.58
N ALA A 11 18.04 23.68 39.56
CA ALA A 11 18.32 25.11 39.40
C ALA A 11 17.56 25.96 40.38
N HIS A 12 16.41 25.52 40.87
CA HIS A 12 15.51 26.26 41.75
C HIS A 12 15.61 25.82 43.22
N HIS A 13 16.01 24.57 43.46
CA HIS A 13 16.06 23.99 44.80
C HIS A 13 17.31 23.13 45.02
N PRO A 14 17.89 23.14 46.24
CA PRO A 14 19.04 22.31 46.57
C PRO A 14 18.74 20.82 46.40
N VAL A 15 19.63 20.07 45.71
CA VAL A 15 19.48 18.64 45.43
C VAL A 15 19.17 17.82 46.68
N ARG A 16 19.83 18.13 47.83
CA ARG A 16 19.59 17.44 49.11
C ARG A 16 18.16 17.62 49.62
N THR A 17 17.57 18.79 49.43
CA THR A 17 16.19 19.10 49.81
C THR A 17 15.21 18.32 48.94
N LEU A 18 15.42 18.32 47.60
CA LEU A 18 14.61 17.54 46.64
C LEU A 18 14.69 16.04 46.92
N CYS A 19 15.89 15.51 47.17
CA CYS A 19 16.09 14.11 47.53
C CYS A 19 15.34 13.71 48.80
N ARG A 20 15.39 14.53 49.83
CA ARG A 20 14.69 14.29 51.11
C ARG A 20 13.17 14.31 50.90
N ALA A 21 12.66 15.30 50.19
CA ALA A 21 11.23 15.44 49.92
C ALA A 21 10.66 14.28 49.10
N LEU A 22 11.47 13.72 48.19
CA LEU A 22 11.08 12.63 47.30
C LEU A 22 11.49 11.22 47.79
N GLY A 23 12.03 11.12 49.01
CA GLY A 23 12.39 9.84 49.65
C GLY A 23 13.51 9.07 48.95
N VAL A 24 14.47 9.77 48.30
CA VAL A 24 15.62 9.16 47.61
C VAL A 24 16.95 9.64 48.15
N SER A 25 18.03 8.86 48.01
CA SER A 25 19.34 9.28 48.48
C SER A 25 20.03 10.25 47.53
N ALA A 26 20.70 11.26 48.07
CA ALA A 26 21.51 12.19 47.28
C ALA A 26 22.67 11.49 46.54
N SER A 27 23.31 10.51 47.18
CA SER A 27 24.35 9.69 46.57
C SER A 27 23.81 8.88 45.38
N GLY A 28 22.59 8.35 45.52
CA GLY A 28 21.89 7.66 44.43
C GLY A 28 21.61 8.59 43.23
N PHE A 29 21.25 9.86 43.48
CA PHE A 29 21.07 10.86 42.45
C PHE A 29 22.39 11.16 41.71
N TYR A 30 23.48 11.43 42.43
CA TYR A 30 24.77 11.68 41.80
C TYR A 30 25.32 10.44 41.03
N ALA A 31 25.18 9.25 41.62
CA ALA A 31 25.53 8.02 40.90
C ALA A 31 24.69 7.80 39.61
N TRP A 32 23.40 8.16 39.66
CA TRP A 32 22.53 8.15 38.45
C TRP A 32 22.98 9.16 37.40
N GLN A 33 23.39 10.38 37.84
CA GLN A 33 23.81 11.46 36.95
C GLN A 33 25.05 11.10 36.11
N VAL A 34 26.03 10.41 36.73
CA VAL A 34 27.29 10.04 36.08
C VAL A 34 27.24 8.64 35.42
N ARG A 35 26.14 7.91 35.60
CA ARG A 35 26.02 6.57 35.11
C ARG A 35 26.00 6.57 33.57
N ALA A 36 26.90 5.82 32.95
CA ALA A 36 26.90 5.58 31.52
C ALA A 36 25.58 4.91 31.08
N PRO A 37 25.09 5.18 29.85
CA PRO A 37 23.93 4.50 29.32
C PRO A 37 24.10 2.99 29.37
N SER A 38 23.04 2.26 29.74
CA SER A 38 23.07 0.80 29.75
C SER A 38 23.27 0.27 28.33
N ALA A 39 23.83 -0.95 28.18
CA ALA A 39 23.97 -1.63 26.91
C ALA A 39 22.64 -1.66 26.13
N ARG A 40 21.52 -1.82 26.84
CA ARG A 40 20.17 -1.78 26.24
C ARG A 40 19.83 -0.39 25.73
N ALA A 41 20.19 0.69 26.44
CA ALA A 41 19.93 2.06 26.00
C ALA A 41 20.75 2.40 24.76
N ILE A 42 22.01 1.96 24.70
CA ILE A 42 22.86 2.12 23.52
C ILE A 42 22.25 1.36 22.33
N ALA A 43 21.89 0.08 22.51
CA ALA A 43 21.26 -0.72 21.46
C ALA A 43 19.89 -0.16 21.03
N ASP A 44 19.11 0.45 21.95
CA ASP A 44 17.86 1.13 21.60
C ASP A 44 18.13 2.40 20.77
N GLY A 45 19.21 3.14 21.05
CA GLY A 45 19.65 4.29 20.26
C GLY A 45 19.97 3.92 18.80
N VAL A 46 20.82 2.93 18.61
CA VAL A 46 21.19 2.42 17.27
C VAL A 46 19.95 1.93 16.51
N LEU A 47 19.09 1.15 17.17
CA LEU A 47 17.87 0.64 16.57
C LEU A 47 16.89 1.78 16.22
N THR A 48 16.78 2.81 17.05
CA THR A 48 15.92 3.97 16.78
C THR A 48 16.38 4.72 15.54
N GLU A 49 17.68 4.87 15.36
CA GLU A 49 18.22 5.52 14.14
C GLU A 49 17.90 4.71 12.89
N ARG A 50 18.05 3.38 12.93
CA ARG A 50 17.66 2.52 11.82
C ARG A 50 16.16 2.60 11.52
N ILE A 51 15.32 2.65 12.57
CA ILE A 51 13.87 2.86 12.44
C ILE A 51 13.57 4.19 11.74
N ARG A 52 14.26 5.28 12.07
CA ARG A 52 14.10 6.59 11.41
C ARG A 52 14.44 6.53 9.92
N GLN A 53 15.52 5.85 9.56
CA GLN A 53 15.94 5.68 8.16
C GLN A 53 14.86 4.94 7.37
N ILE A 54 14.35 3.81 7.87
CA ILE A 54 13.29 3.03 7.21
C ILE A 54 12.00 3.86 7.14
N TYR A 55 11.66 4.59 8.20
CA TYR A 55 10.50 5.46 8.25
C TYR A 55 10.59 6.58 7.20
N GLY A 56 11.75 7.23 7.08
CA GLY A 56 12.03 8.23 6.05
C GLY A 56 12.01 7.65 4.64
N ALA A 57 12.59 6.47 4.42
CA ALA A 57 12.59 5.78 3.12
C ALA A 57 11.18 5.40 2.65
N SER A 58 10.22 5.25 3.58
CA SER A 58 8.79 5.05 3.29
C SER A 58 8.00 6.36 3.23
N ASP A 59 8.65 7.51 3.21
CA ASP A 59 8.01 8.83 3.28
C ASP A 59 7.04 8.96 4.49
N GLY A 60 7.40 8.36 5.63
CA GLY A 60 6.56 8.38 6.83
C GLY A 60 5.29 7.51 6.77
N ILE A 61 5.14 6.70 5.73
CA ILE A 61 3.95 5.86 5.53
C ILE A 61 3.93 4.67 6.49
N TYR A 62 5.08 4.04 6.72
CA TYR A 62 5.13 2.79 7.47
C TYR A 62 4.88 2.96 8.97
N GLY A 63 3.90 2.20 9.49
CA GLY A 63 3.75 1.97 10.92
C GLY A 63 4.64 0.81 11.41
N SER A 64 4.63 0.56 12.72
CA SER A 64 5.50 -0.44 13.37
C SER A 64 5.45 -1.85 12.77
N PRO A 65 4.33 -2.35 12.19
CA PRO A 65 4.33 -3.66 11.57
C PRO A 65 5.18 -3.75 10.30
N ASN A 66 5.21 -2.70 9.47
CA ASN A 66 6.01 -2.67 8.24
C ASN A 66 7.48 -2.34 8.54
N ILE A 67 7.75 -1.41 9.48
CA ILE A 67 9.10 -1.17 10.00
C ILE A 67 9.73 -2.45 10.56
N HIS A 68 8.97 -3.23 11.35
CA HIS A 68 9.45 -4.52 11.86
C HIS A 68 9.76 -5.52 10.74
N ALA A 69 8.95 -5.54 9.68
CA ALA A 69 9.19 -6.42 8.54
C ALA A 69 10.46 -6.02 7.77
N GLU A 70 10.72 -4.71 7.57
CA GLU A 70 11.97 -4.23 6.98
C GLU A 70 13.19 -4.65 7.81
N LEU A 71 13.17 -4.37 9.12
CA LEU A 71 14.26 -4.75 10.02
C LEU A 71 14.53 -6.26 9.99
N ARG A 72 13.50 -7.10 9.93
CA ARG A 72 13.64 -8.55 9.82
C ARG A 72 14.30 -8.96 8.50
N ASP A 73 13.88 -8.37 7.39
CA ASP A 73 14.42 -8.69 6.06
C ASP A 73 15.88 -8.20 5.91
N GLU A 74 16.28 -7.17 6.70
CA GLU A 74 17.67 -6.74 6.87
C GLU A 74 18.46 -7.62 7.85
N GLY A 75 17.88 -8.69 8.38
CA GLY A 75 18.52 -9.59 9.35
C GLY A 75 18.51 -9.11 10.81
N THR A 76 17.87 -7.99 11.12
CA THR A 76 17.79 -7.46 12.49
C THR A 76 16.73 -8.20 13.31
N ARG A 77 17.18 -8.99 14.30
CA ARG A 77 16.31 -9.73 15.21
C ARG A 77 15.79 -8.81 16.32
N VAL A 78 14.55 -8.37 16.22
CA VAL A 78 13.89 -7.48 17.18
C VAL A 78 12.40 -7.85 17.34
N GLY A 79 11.86 -7.69 18.54
CA GLY A 79 10.44 -7.96 18.78
C GLY A 79 9.56 -6.78 18.37
N ARG A 80 8.35 -7.05 17.84
CA ARG A 80 7.37 -6.03 17.42
C ARG A 80 7.06 -4.98 18.50
N LYS A 81 6.92 -5.42 19.77
CA LYS A 81 6.64 -4.51 20.89
C LYS A 81 7.78 -3.50 21.12
N ARG A 82 9.05 -3.93 20.93
CA ARG A 82 10.22 -3.04 21.04
C ARG A 82 10.23 -1.99 19.94
N VAL A 83 9.98 -2.38 18.69
CA VAL A 83 9.86 -1.45 17.56
C VAL A 83 8.74 -0.43 17.80
N ALA A 84 7.54 -0.88 18.18
CA ALA A 84 6.41 0.00 18.47
C ALA A 84 6.70 0.99 19.60
N ARG A 85 7.40 0.56 20.67
CA ARG A 85 7.83 1.41 21.78
C ARG A 85 8.82 2.47 21.32
N LEU A 86 9.84 2.09 20.56
CA LEU A 86 10.88 3.02 20.07
C LEU A 86 10.29 4.03 19.11
N MET A 87 9.40 3.62 18.18
CA MET A 87 8.68 4.55 17.32
C MET A 87 7.87 5.57 18.11
N ARG A 88 7.14 5.13 19.16
CA ARG A 88 6.37 6.03 20.02
C ARG A 88 7.27 7.03 20.74
N VAL A 89 8.39 6.58 21.30
CA VAL A 89 9.37 7.45 21.98
C VAL A 89 10.00 8.46 21.02
N ALA A 90 10.24 8.04 19.78
CA ALA A 90 10.79 8.88 18.71
C ALA A 90 9.75 9.79 18.04
N GLY A 91 8.46 9.75 18.46
CA GLY A 91 7.38 10.54 17.85
C GLY A 91 6.97 10.08 16.44
N LEU A 92 7.38 8.87 16.02
CA LEU A 92 7.11 8.35 14.67
C LEU A 92 5.76 7.65 14.62
N ARG A 93 4.91 8.07 13.67
CA ARG A 93 3.58 7.52 13.47
C ARG A 93 3.34 7.27 11.99
N GLY A 94 3.08 6.02 11.61
CA GLY A 94 2.69 5.67 10.25
C GLY A 94 1.29 6.16 9.89
N VAL A 95 1.02 6.20 8.60
CA VAL A 95 -0.28 6.60 8.04
C VAL A 95 -1.35 5.56 8.41
N SER A 96 -2.53 6.04 8.75
CA SER A 96 -3.70 5.21 9.07
C SER A 96 -4.84 5.56 8.13
N ARG A 97 -5.50 4.55 7.57
CA ARG A 97 -6.68 4.75 6.72
C ARG A 97 -7.79 5.39 7.55
N ARG A 98 -8.31 6.51 7.08
CA ARG A 98 -9.55 7.09 7.61
C ARG A 98 -10.73 6.31 7.02
N ARG A 99 -11.76 6.06 7.81
CA ARG A 99 -13.01 5.49 7.34
C ARG A 99 -13.87 6.63 6.78
N SER A 100 -13.75 6.90 5.49
CA SER A 100 -14.73 7.74 4.79
C SER A 100 -15.04 7.10 3.44
N PHE A 101 -16.32 6.92 3.15
CA PHE A 101 -16.79 6.40 1.88
C PHE A 101 -17.44 7.54 1.10
N VAL A 102 -16.98 7.79 -0.10
CA VAL A 102 -17.66 8.66 -1.06
C VAL A 102 -18.12 7.79 -2.23
N VAL A 103 -19.44 7.73 -2.46
CA VAL A 103 -20.00 7.02 -3.62
C VAL A 103 -19.90 7.94 -4.83
N THR A 104 -19.14 7.54 -5.85
CA THR A 104 -18.79 8.35 -7.02
C THR A 104 -19.45 7.91 -8.32
N THR A 105 -20.12 6.75 -8.38
CA THR A 105 -20.57 6.12 -9.64
C THR A 105 -22.07 6.35 -9.88
N ARG A 106 -22.43 6.81 -11.10
CA ARG A 106 -23.79 6.84 -11.62
C ARG A 106 -23.94 5.82 -12.74
N ARG A 107 -24.98 4.97 -12.64
CA ARG A 107 -25.30 3.93 -13.63
C ARG A 107 -26.01 4.55 -14.83
N ASP A 108 -25.64 4.11 -16.04
CA ASP A 108 -26.47 4.26 -17.25
C ASP A 108 -27.40 3.05 -17.38
N ARG A 109 -28.74 3.29 -17.29
CA ARG A 109 -29.76 2.24 -17.31
C ARG A 109 -30.02 1.64 -18.70
N ALA A 110 -29.47 2.23 -19.76
CA ALA A 110 -29.74 1.80 -21.15
C ALA A 110 -28.83 0.67 -21.64
N GLN A 111 -27.79 0.30 -20.89
CA GLN A 111 -26.81 -0.71 -21.30
C GLN A 111 -26.96 -2.01 -20.50
N GLN A 112 -26.81 -3.16 -21.19
CA GLN A 112 -26.82 -4.47 -20.52
C GLN A 112 -25.43 -4.76 -19.95
N PRO A 113 -25.33 -5.02 -18.63
CA PRO A 113 -24.05 -5.37 -18.01
C PRO A 113 -23.63 -6.80 -18.41
N ALA A 114 -22.30 -7.06 -18.38
CA ALA A 114 -21.77 -8.39 -18.47
C ALA A 114 -22.18 -9.25 -17.26
N PRO A 115 -22.26 -10.59 -17.38
CA PRO A 115 -22.62 -11.47 -16.26
C PRO A 115 -21.56 -11.39 -15.15
N ASP A 116 -21.98 -11.56 -13.89
CA ASP A 116 -21.06 -11.72 -12.77
C ASP A 116 -20.42 -13.11 -12.82
N LEU A 117 -19.13 -13.17 -13.17
CA LEU A 117 -18.33 -14.40 -13.22
C LEU A 117 -17.55 -14.62 -11.91
N VAL A 118 -17.52 -13.65 -11.01
CA VAL A 118 -16.72 -13.68 -9.78
C VAL A 118 -17.52 -14.16 -8.59
N GLN A 119 -18.82 -13.82 -8.52
CA GLN A 119 -19.74 -14.23 -7.46
C GLN A 119 -19.14 -14.01 -6.06
N ARG A 120 -18.56 -12.85 -5.82
CA ARG A 120 -17.87 -12.46 -4.56
C ARG A 120 -16.64 -13.30 -4.21
N GLN A 121 -16.17 -14.17 -5.09
CA GLN A 121 -14.97 -14.98 -4.88
C GLN A 121 -13.72 -14.27 -5.42
N PHE A 122 -13.30 -13.18 -4.78
CA PHE A 122 -12.10 -12.41 -5.16
C PHE A 122 -10.83 -13.14 -4.71
N ARG A 123 -10.62 -14.34 -5.25
CA ARG A 123 -9.43 -15.16 -5.05
C ARG A 123 -8.88 -15.58 -6.40
N ALA A 124 -7.58 -15.61 -6.50
CA ALA A 124 -6.85 -16.11 -7.65
C ALA A 124 -5.67 -16.93 -7.16
N ASP A 125 -5.39 -18.05 -7.84
CA ASP A 125 -4.30 -18.97 -7.48
C ASP A 125 -3.00 -18.61 -8.20
N HIS A 126 -3.09 -17.87 -9.30
CA HIS A 126 -1.96 -17.43 -10.09
C HIS A 126 -2.22 -16.04 -10.72
N ALA A 127 -1.14 -15.42 -11.19
CA ALA A 127 -1.20 -14.13 -11.86
C ALA A 127 -2.08 -14.19 -13.13
N ASN A 128 -2.76 -13.08 -13.41
CA ASN A 128 -3.60 -12.89 -14.61
C ASN A 128 -4.81 -13.84 -14.73
N GLN A 129 -5.27 -14.42 -13.62
CA GLN A 129 -6.52 -15.18 -13.58
C GLN A 129 -7.73 -14.24 -13.42
N LEU A 130 -7.60 -13.27 -12.55
CA LEU A 130 -8.64 -12.28 -12.25
C LEU A 130 -8.02 -10.91 -12.06
N TRP A 131 -8.50 -9.94 -12.82
CA TRP A 131 -8.21 -8.53 -12.65
C TRP A 131 -9.45 -7.81 -12.14
N VAL A 132 -9.26 -6.87 -11.23
CA VAL A 132 -10.30 -5.91 -10.82
C VAL A 132 -9.92 -4.53 -11.32
N ALA A 133 -10.91 -3.79 -11.80
CA ALA A 133 -10.71 -2.47 -12.35
C ALA A 133 -11.71 -1.48 -11.77
N ASP A 134 -11.26 -0.25 -11.62
CA ASP A 134 -12.07 0.84 -11.11
C ASP A 134 -11.45 2.20 -11.46
N MET A 135 -12.18 3.28 -11.21
CA MET A 135 -11.75 4.64 -11.44
C MET A 135 -11.96 5.51 -10.21
N THR A 136 -11.05 6.47 -10.05
CA THR A 136 -11.18 7.53 -9.04
C THR A 136 -10.81 8.88 -9.64
N TYR A 137 -11.10 9.95 -8.90
CA TYR A 137 -10.65 11.30 -9.24
C TYR A 137 -9.63 11.79 -8.22
N VAL A 138 -8.74 12.64 -8.69
CA VAL A 138 -7.73 13.32 -7.86
C VAL A 138 -7.92 14.82 -8.01
N PRO A 139 -8.19 15.54 -6.92
CA PRO A 139 -8.39 16.98 -6.97
C PRO A 139 -7.07 17.71 -7.20
N THR A 140 -7.13 18.75 -8.03
CA THR A 140 -6.06 19.76 -8.21
C THR A 140 -6.65 21.15 -8.19
N TRP A 141 -5.85 22.19 -8.03
CA TRP A 141 -6.36 23.56 -8.14
C TRP A 141 -6.85 23.89 -9.56
N ALA A 142 -6.33 23.18 -10.57
CA ALA A 142 -6.77 23.31 -11.96
C ALA A 142 -7.94 22.36 -12.34
N GLY A 143 -8.70 21.83 -11.36
CA GLY A 143 -9.79 20.89 -11.54
C GLY A 143 -9.38 19.45 -11.22
N PHE A 144 -10.09 18.47 -11.78
CA PHE A 144 -9.88 17.06 -11.50
C PHE A 144 -9.01 16.36 -12.54
N VAL A 145 -8.27 15.35 -12.07
CA VAL A 145 -7.63 14.32 -12.88
C VAL A 145 -8.29 12.99 -12.54
N PHE A 146 -8.58 12.16 -13.53
CA PHE A 146 -9.20 10.87 -13.35
C PHE A 146 -8.16 9.77 -13.55
N LEU A 147 -8.13 8.80 -12.64
CA LEU A 147 -7.25 7.65 -12.67
C LEU A 147 -8.10 6.39 -12.85
N ALA A 148 -7.89 5.63 -13.92
CA ALA A 148 -8.38 4.27 -14.08
C ALA A 148 -7.24 3.29 -13.77
N ILE A 149 -7.56 2.20 -13.06
CA ILE A 149 -6.59 1.15 -12.72
C ILE A 149 -7.11 -0.23 -13.11
N VAL A 150 -6.17 -1.15 -13.36
CA VAL A 150 -6.38 -2.59 -13.45
C VAL A 150 -5.43 -3.25 -12.46
N LEU A 151 -5.97 -3.97 -11.48
CA LEU A 151 -5.26 -4.62 -10.39
C LEU A 151 -5.37 -6.13 -10.52
N ASP A 152 -4.24 -6.83 -10.50
CA ASP A 152 -4.18 -8.28 -10.43
C ASP A 152 -4.53 -8.76 -9.02
N VAL A 153 -5.57 -9.60 -8.91
CA VAL A 153 -6.13 -10.04 -7.63
C VAL A 153 -5.13 -10.90 -6.85
N TRP A 154 -4.34 -11.72 -7.52
CA TRP A 154 -3.38 -12.61 -6.89
C TRP A 154 -2.20 -11.86 -6.25
N SER A 155 -1.62 -10.95 -7.01
CA SER A 155 -0.42 -10.23 -6.58
C SER A 155 -0.68 -8.85 -5.98
N ARG A 156 -1.90 -8.32 -6.10
CA ARG A 156 -2.25 -6.93 -5.75
C ARG A 156 -1.48 -5.89 -6.57
N ARG A 157 -0.84 -6.30 -7.65
CA ARG A 157 -0.09 -5.42 -8.53
C ARG A 157 -1.03 -4.62 -9.43
N ILE A 158 -0.78 -3.33 -9.55
CA ILE A 158 -1.40 -2.52 -10.59
C ILE A 158 -0.69 -2.89 -11.90
N VAL A 159 -1.41 -3.58 -12.78
CA VAL A 159 -0.89 -4.10 -14.05
C VAL A 159 -1.25 -3.21 -15.24
N GLY A 160 -2.19 -2.30 -15.06
CA GLY A 160 -2.52 -1.27 -16.03
C GLY A 160 -3.14 -0.07 -15.35
N TRP A 161 -2.86 1.11 -15.87
CA TRP A 161 -3.45 2.35 -15.37
C TRP A 161 -3.42 3.41 -16.49
N ALA A 162 -4.32 4.37 -16.36
CA ALA A 162 -4.38 5.51 -17.26
C ALA A 162 -4.87 6.75 -16.51
N ILE A 163 -4.41 7.91 -16.94
CA ILE A 163 -4.80 9.21 -16.36
C ILE A 163 -5.40 10.09 -17.45
N GLY A 164 -6.56 10.64 -17.17
CA GLY A 164 -7.31 11.51 -18.09
C GLY A 164 -7.92 12.72 -17.41
N GLU A 165 -8.54 13.58 -18.20
CA GLU A 165 -9.24 14.75 -17.73
C GLU A 165 -10.75 14.54 -17.62
N GLN A 166 -11.23 13.40 -18.11
CA GLN A 166 -12.63 13.02 -18.09
C GLN A 166 -12.77 11.51 -17.83
N MET A 167 -13.87 11.12 -17.20
CA MET A 167 -14.22 9.74 -16.90
C MET A 167 -14.90 9.12 -18.14
N THR A 168 -14.11 8.66 -19.10
CA THR A 168 -14.57 8.15 -20.40
C THR A 168 -14.24 6.68 -20.60
N SER A 169 -14.93 6.03 -21.56
CA SER A 169 -14.58 4.67 -22.01
C SER A 169 -13.15 4.60 -22.54
N GLN A 170 -12.64 5.66 -23.16
CA GLN A 170 -11.26 5.73 -23.63
C GLN A 170 -10.26 5.62 -22.49
N LEU A 171 -10.54 6.18 -21.32
CA LEU A 171 -9.67 6.11 -20.15
C LEU A 171 -9.51 4.66 -19.68
N VAL A 172 -10.61 3.92 -19.52
CA VAL A 172 -10.56 2.50 -19.10
C VAL A 172 -9.95 1.60 -20.17
N LEU A 173 -10.16 1.92 -21.46
CA LEU A 173 -9.51 1.22 -22.56
C LEU A 173 -7.99 1.40 -22.56
N CYS A 174 -7.49 2.59 -22.24
CA CYS A 174 -6.05 2.83 -22.09
C CYS A 174 -5.46 2.00 -20.95
N ALA A 175 -6.11 1.95 -19.79
CA ALA A 175 -5.68 1.12 -18.66
C ALA A 175 -5.69 -0.37 -19.00
N LEU A 176 -6.75 -0.87 -19.64
CA LEU A 176 -6.83 -2.26 -20.10
C LEU A 176 -5.73 -2.59 -21.13
N ASN A 177 -5.53 -1.73 -22.12
CA ASN A 177 -4.49 -1.95 -23.14
C ASN A 177 -3.09 -2.00 -22.53
N MET A 178 -2.79 -1.16 -21.55
CA MET A 178 -1.53 -1.21 -20.80
C MET A 178 -1.38 -2.55 -20.08
N ALA A 179 -2.43 -3.00 -19.36
CA ALA A 179 -2.42 -4.28 -18.66
C ALA A 179 -2.14 -5.46 -19.62
N ILE A 180 -2.84 -5.50 -20.77
CA ILE A 180 -2.65 -6.52 -21.80
C ILE A 180 -1.23 -6.48 -22.37
N ALA A 181 -0.70 -5.30 -22.69
CA ALA A 181 0.64 -5.16 -23.26
C ALA A 181 1.73 -5.65 -22.30
N GLN A 182 1.57 -5.36 -20.99
CA GLN A 182 2.53 -5.78 -19.96
C GLN A 182 2.43 -7.26 -19.60
N ARG A 183 1.21 -7.81 -19.54
CA ARG A 183 0.96 -9.14 -18.95
C ARG A 183 0.74 -10.25 -19.98
N LYS A 184 0.27 -9.91 -21.17
CA LYS A 184 -0.02 -10.84 -22.28
C LYS A 184 -0.77 -12.10 -21.80
N PRO A 185 -1.90 -11.96 -21.08
CA PRO A 185 -2.63 -13.10 -20.55
C PRO A 185 -3.21 -13.95 -21.68
N LYS A 186 -3.33 -15.27 -21.48
CA LYS A 186 -4.05 -16.14 -22.42
C LYS A 186 -5.55 -16.01 -22.24
N GLU A 187 -5.98 -16.04 -20.99
CA GLU A 187 -7.36 -15.81 -20.56
C GLU A 187 -7.30 -15.04 -19.24
N VAL A 188 -8.16 -14.04 -19.11
CA VAL A 188 -8.28 -13.26 -17.87
C VAL A 188 -9.73 -12.81 -17.70
N ILE A 189 -10.24 -12.90 -16.48
CA ILE A 189 -11.50 -12.26 -16.11
C ILE A 189 -11.17 -10.81 -15.69
N HIS A 190 -11.83 -9.85 -16.34
CA HIS A 190 -11.74 -8.43 -15.99
C HIS A 190 -13.04 -8.01 -15.30
N HIS A 191 -12.99 -7.85 -13.99
CA HIS A 191 -14.14 -7.50 -13.17
C HIS A 191 -14.15 -6.02 -12.84
N SER A 192 -15.30 -5.37 -13.02
CA SER A 192 -15.52 -3.95 -12.73
C SER A 192 -16.92 -3.73 -12.16
N ASP A 193 -17.19 -2.50 -11.72
CA ASP A 193 -18.54 -2.05 -11.47
C ASP A 193 -19.34 -1.90 -12.79
N GLN A 194 -20.64 -1.59 -12.67
CA GLN A 194 -21.51 -1.32 -13.81
C GLN A 194 -21.45 0.15 -14.28
N GLY A 195 -20.33 0.84 -14.09
CA GLY A 195 -20.14 2.20 -14.56
C GLY A 195 -20.23 2.32 -16.09
N SER A 196 -20.75 3.43 -16.59
CA SER A 196 -20.95 3.63 -18.03
C SER A 196 -19.71 3.44 -18.90
N PRO A 197 -18.46 3.74 -18.47
CA PRO A 197 -17.27 3.42 -19.25
C PRO A 197 -17.05 1.95 -19.51
N TYR A 198 -17.34 1.08 -18.52
CA TYR A 198 -17.15 -0.38 -18.62
C TYR A 198 -18.29 -1.09 -19.35
N THR A 199 -19.52 -0.53 -19.34
CA THR A 199 -20.67 -1.07 -20.08
C THR A 199 -20.70 -0.63 -21.54
N SER A 200 -19.78 0.22 -21.98
CA SER A 200 -19.73 0.75 -23.35
C SER A 200 -19.47 -0.35 -24.38
N LEU A 201 -20.10 -0.22 -25.56
CA LEU A 201 -19.88 -1.13 -26.69
C LEU A 201 -18.41 -1.24 -27.08
N ALA A 202 -17.67 -0.12 -27.05
CA ALA A 202 -16.25 -0.08 -27.37
C ALA A 202 -15.42 -0.92 -26.41
N PHE A 203 -15.75 -0.91 -25.10
CA PHE A 203 -15.09 -1.72 -24.10
C PHE A 203 -15.37 -3.22 -24.31
N GLY A 204 -16.63 -3.60 -24.52
CA GLY A 204 -17.02 -4.99 -24.80
C GLY A 204 -16.35 -5.55 -26.06
N GLN A 205 -16.35 -4.81 -27.17
CA GLN A 205 -15.66 -5.18 -28.40
C GLN A 205 -14.16 -5.35 -28.21
N ARG A 206 -13.54 -4.47 -27.42
CA ARG A 206 -12.10 -4.56 -27.12
C ARG A 206 -11.78 -5.80 -26.29
N CYS A 207 -12.57 -6.10 -25.26
CA CYS A 207 -12.44 -7.33 -24.48
C CYS A 207 -12.52 -8.58 -25.38
N ALA A 208 -13.55 -8.67 -26.22
CA ALA A 208 -13.73 -9.80 -27.14
C ALA A 208 -12.51 -9.97 -28.07
N LYS A 209 -11.99 -8.88 -28.65
CA LYS A 209 -10.80 -8.91 -29.52
C LYS A 209 -9.53 -9.38 -28.80
N LEU A 210 -9.43 -9.17 -27.50
CA LEU A 210 -8.23 -9.48 -26.69
C LEU A 210 -8.36 -10.80 -25.92
N GLY A 211 -9.47 -11.53 -26.05
CA GLY A 211 -9.73 -12.74 -25.26
C GLY A 211 -9.93 -12.46 -23.75
N VAL A 212 -10.28 -11.22 -23.39
CA VAL A 212 -10.60 -10.83 -22.02
C VAL A 212 -12.06 -11.12 -21.76
N ARG A 213 -12.36 -11.78 -20.65
CA ARG A 213 -13.73 -12.08 -20.22
C ARG A 213 -14.24 -10.97 -19.28
N PRO A 214 -15.13 -10.08 -19.76
CA PRO A 214 -15.68 -9.06 -18.88
C PRO A 214 -16.61 -9.70 -17.84
N SER A 215 -16.55 -9.17 -16.62
CA SER A 215 -17.42 -9.53 -15.50
C SER A 215 -17.81 -8.26 -14.77
N MET A 216 -19.07 -8.20 -14.33
CA MET A 216 -19.57 -7.03 -13.60
C MET A 216 -20.34 -7.49 -12.37
N GLY A 217 -20.06 -6.82 -11.25
CA GLY A 217 -20.76 -7.07 -9.99
C GLY A 217 -22.21 -6.63 -10.02
N SER A 218 -22.95 -6.97 -8.97
CA SER A 218 -24.32 -6.54 -8.79
C SER A 218 -24.40 -5.05 -8.40
N VAL A 219 -25.52 -4.40 -8.71
CA VAL A 219 -25.67 -2.97 -8.39
C VAL A 219 -25.76 -2.77 -6.89
N GLY A 220 -24.88 -1.91 -6.36
CA GLY A 220 -24.94 -1.49 -4.95
C GLY A 220 -24.29 -2.46 -3.96
N ASP A 221 -23.55 -3.46 -4.43
CA ASP A 221 -22.81 -4.35 -3.56
C ASP A 221 -21.39 -3.81 -3.30
N ALA A 222 -21.18 -3.29 -2.09
CA ALA A 222 -19.90 -2.76 -1.64
C ALA A 222 -18.76 -3.82 -1.60
N TYR A 223 -19.08 -5.10 -1.72
CA TYR A 223 -18.09 -6.18 -1.70
C TYR A 223 -17.49 -6.46 -3.09
N ASP A 224 -18.19 -6.06 -4.16
CA ASP A 224 -17.84 -6.43 -5.54
C ASP A 224 -16.54 -5.75 -6.04
N ASN A 225 -16.05 -4.69 -5.36
CA ASN A 225 -14.80 -4.02 -5.74
C ASN A 225 -13.86 -3.70 -4.58
N ALA A 226 -14.00 -4.40 -3.45
CA ALA A 226 -13.25 -4.15 -2.21
C ALA A 226 -11.70 -4.10 -2.40
N MET A 227 -11.16 -4.74 -3.44
CA MET A 227 -9.72 -4.71 -3.71
C MET A 227 -9.28 -3.41 -4.37
N ALA A 228 -10.02 -2.91 -5.35
CA ALA A 228 -9.77 -1.61 -5.96
C ALA A 228 -10.03 -0.48 -4.95
N GLU A 229 -11.11 -0.56 -4.18
CA GLU A 229 -11.37 0.35 -3.05
C GLU A 229 -10.21 0.37 -2.04
N SER A 230 -9.67 -0.81 -1.72
CA SER A 230 -8.50 -0.92 -0.83
C SER A 230 -7.25 -0.26 -1.40
N PHE A 231 -7.06 -0.29 -2.73
CA PHE A 231 -5.99 0.45 -3.39
C PHE A 231 -6.25 1.95 -3.31
N PHE A 232 -7.45 2.42 -3.66
CA PHE A 232 -7.78 3.85 -3.61
C PHE A 232 -7.70 4.43 -2.20
N ALA A 233 -8.18 3.72 -1.19
CA ALA A 233 -8.00 4.13 0.20
C ALA A 233 -6.52 4.21 0.63
N SER A 234 -5.64 3.41 0.03
CA SER A 234 -4.20 3.53 0.23
C SER A 234 -3.63 4.74 -0.50
N LEU A 235 -3.99 4.93 -1.77
CA LEU A 235 -3.61 6.09 -2.57
C LEU A 235 -4.04 7.40 -1.90
N GLU A 236 -5.27 7.45 -1.41
CA GLU A 236 -5.84 8.61 -0.72
C GLU A 236 -5.02 8.96 0.52
N CYS A 237 -4.89 8.04 1.47
CA CYS A 237 -4.21 8.34 2.73
C CYS A 237 -2.67 8.43 2.61
N GLU A 238 -2.05 7.78 1.62
CA GLU A 238 -0.59 7.77 1.46
C GLU A 238 -0.08 8.87 0.52
N LEU A 239 -0.92 9.38 -0.39
CA LEU A 239 -0.54 10.41 -1.36
C LEU A 239 -1.47 11.62 -1.32
N ILE A 240 -2.78 11.45 -1.59
CA ILE A 240 -3.71 12.55 -1.89
C ILE A 240 -3.94 13.42 -0.64
N ASP A 241 -4.22 12.82 0.52
CA ASP A 241 -4.44 13.54 1.79
C ASP A 241 -3.19 14.26 2.31
N ARG A 242 -2.01 13.94 1.77
CA ARG A 242 -0.72 14.46 2.25
C ARG A 242 -0.13 15.53 1.35
N ARG A 243 -0.72 15.75 0.17
CA ARG A 243 -0.23 16.71 -0.83
C ARG A 243 -1.39 17.46 -1.46
N SER A 244 -1.18 18.73 -1.72
CA SER A 244 -2.03 19.51 -2.61
C SER A 244 -1.35 19.65 -3.96
N PHE A 245 -2.07 19.44 -5.04
CA PHE A 245 -1.54 19.55 -6.41
C PHE A 245 -2.00 20.85 -7.04
N GLU A 246 -1.07 21.69 -7.47
CA GLU A 246 -1.41 22.94 -8.13
C GLU A 246 -1.86 22.69 -9.57
N THR A 247 -1.20 21.78 -10.26
CA THR A 247 -1.45 21.46 -11.66
C THR A 247 -1.82 20.00 -11.88
N LYS A 248 -2.54 19.74 -12.97
CA LYS A 248 -2.84 18.37 -13.43
C LYS A 248 -1.57 17.58 -13.77
N SER A 249 -0.52 18.24 -14.26
CA SER A 249 0.76 17.61 -14.60
C SER A 249 1.49 17.14 -13.35
N GLU A 250 1.47 17.93 -12.27
CA GLU A 250 2.03 17.53 -10.98
C GLU A 250 1.31 16.31 -10.42
N ALA A 251 -0.03 16.29 -10.44
CA ALA A 251 -0.82 15.15 -10.00
C ALA A 251 -0.50 13.89 -10.83
N ARG A 252 -0.35 14.01 -12.16
CA ARG A 252 0.03 12.90 -13.05
C ARG A 252 1.39 12.31 -12.68
N LEU A 253 2.39 13.16 -12.46
CA LEU A 253 3.74 12.73 -12.07
C LEU A 253 3.73 12.05 -10.69
N ALA A 254 2.98 12.60 -9.74
CA ALA A 254 2.84 12.02 -8.40
C ALA A 254 2.16 10.65 -8.43
N LEU A 255 1.08 10.48 -9.21
CA LEU A 255 0.39 9.21 -9.42
C LEU A 255 1.29 8.17 -10.09
N PHE A 256 2.03 8.56 -11.13
CA PHE A 256 3.04 7.70 -11.77
C PHE A 256 4.08 7.23 -10.74
N SER A 257 4.67 8.16 -10.01
CA SER A 257 5.70 7.86 -9.01
C SER A 257 5.15 6.98 -7.88
N TYR A 258 3.89 7.19 -7.48
CA TYR A 258 3.25 6.37 -6.47
C TYR A 258 3.04 4.93 -6.96
N ILE A 259 2.51 4.73 -8.18
CA ILE A 259 2.20 3.39 -8.70
C ILE A 259 3.50 2.63 -9.03
N GLU A 260 4.38 3.23 -9.86
CA GLU A 260 5.54 2.54 -10.41
C GLU A 260 6.78 2.63 -9.51
N GLY A 261 6.92 3.70 -8.73
CA GLY A 261 8.07 3.88 -7.84
C GLY A 261 7.86 3.36 -6.43
N TRP A 262 6.62 3.31 -5.96
CA TRP A 262 6.32 2.95 -4.57
C TRP A 262 5.39 1.75 -4.45
N TYR A 263 4.13 1.83 -4.92
CA TYR A 263 3.09 0.83 -4.67
C TYR A 263 3.48 -0.56 -5.19
N ASN A 264 3.82 -0.67 -6.47
CA ASN A 264 4.15 -1.94 -7.09
C ASN A 264 5.48 -2.53 -6.57
N PRO A 265 6.62 -1.77 -6.58
CA PRO A 265 7.93 -2.35 -6.25
C PRO A 265 8.26 -2.40 -4.76
N ARG A 266 7.71 -1.52 -3.92
CA ARG A 266 8.19 -1.32 -2.55
C ARG A 266 7.12 -1.49 -1.48
N ARG A 267 5.89 -1.00 -1.73
CA ARG A 267 4.87 -0.97 -0.69
C ARG A 267 4.53 -2.36 -0.17
N ARG A 268 4.70 -2.57 1.14
CA ARG A 268 4.40 -3.84 1.80
C ARG A 268 2.90 -4.04 2.03
N HIS A 269 2.39 -5.19 1.64
CA HIS A 269 1.00 -5.58 1.80
C HIS A 269 0.84 -6.67 2.86
N SER A 270 -0.05 -6.45 3.84
CA SER A 270 -0.33 -7.45 4.88
C SER A 270 -0.89 -8.76 4.29
N ALA A 271 -1.73 -8.67 3.27
CA ALA A 271 -2.30 -9.83 2.58
C ALA A 271 -1.26 -10.66 1.80
N LEU A 272 -0.12 -10.07 1.45
CA LEU A 272 0.98 -10.74 0.74
C LEU A 272 2.14 -11.16 1.68
N GLY A 273 1.88 -11.28 2.99
CA GLY A 273 2.93 -11.61 3.95
C GLY A 273 3.91 -10.46 4.22
N ARG A 274 3.51 -9.22 3.98
CA ARG A 274 4.30 -7.98 4.14
C ARG A 274 5.47 -7.88 3.18
N ILE A 275 5.26 -8.30 1.95
CA ILE A 275 6.15 -8.01 0.82
C ILE A 275 5.41 -7.17 -0.23
N SER A 276 6.14 -6.58 -1.17
CA SER A 276 5.56 -5.79 -2.24
C SER A 276 4.94 -6.68 -3.33
N PRO A 277 4.00 -6.16 -4.15
CA PRO A 277 3.42 -6.89 -5.27
C PRO A 277 4.46 -7.51 -6.21
N VAL A 278 5.47 -6.74 -6.60
CA VAL A 278 6.55 -7.22 -7.49
C VAL A 278 7.37 -8.32 -6.81
N ASN A 279 7.73 -8.15 -5.54
CA ASN A 279 8.50 -9.17 -4.82
C ASN A 279 7.68 -10.43 -4.55
N PHE A 280 6.35 -10.30 -4.36
CA PHE A 280 5.46 -11.43 -4.26
C PHE A 280 5.47 -12.26 -5.56
N GLU A 281 5.31 -11.63 -6.72
CA GLU A 281 5.37 -12.31 -8.01
C GLU A 281 6.72 -12.99 -8.23
N ARG A 282 7.83 -12.29 -7.95
CA ARG A 282 9.19 -12.84 -8.08
C ARG A 282 9.40 -14.08 -7.20
N SER A 283 9.00 -14.03 -5.94
CA SER A 283 9.17 -15.15 -5.00
C SER A 283 8.37 -16.40 -5.40
N ARG A 284 7.29 -16.24 -6.14
CA ARG A 284 6.47 -17.36 -6.62
C ARG A 284 6.95 -17.90 -7.97
N ALA A 285 7.51 -17.04 -8.83
CA ALA A 285 8.10 -17.48 -10.10
C ALA A 285 9.33 -18.40 -9.90
N THR A 286 10.12 -18.15 -8.85
CA THR A 286 11.28 -18.99 -8.50
C THR A 286 10.93 -20.32 -7.84
N ASN A 287 9.70 -20.48 -7.33
CA ASN A 287 9.21 -21.72 -6.70
C ASN A 287 8.40 -22.63 -7.65
N THR A 288 8.25 -22.27 -8.91
CA THR A 288 7.67 -23.18 -9.90
C THR A 288 8.73 -24.22 -10.27
N PRO A 289 8.52 -25.55 -9.99
CA PRO A 289 9.46 -26.57 -10.43
C PRO A 289 9.63 -26.47 -11.94
N PHE A 290 10.86 -26.51 -12.40
CA PHE A 290 11.19 -26.62 -13.82
C PHE A 290 10.48 -27.87 -14.34
N GLN A 291 9.39 -27.73 -15.11
CA GLN A 291 8.85 -28.83 -15.88
C GLN A 291 9.89 -29.12 -16.95
N GLU A 292 10.59 -30.23 -16.83
CA GLU A 292 11.44 -30.76 -17.91
C GLU A 292 10.63 -30.84 -19.20
N PRO A 293 11.22 -30.46 -20.35
CA PRO A 293 10.57 -30.60 -21.62
C PRO A 293 10.17 -32.08 -21.80
N ILE A 294 8.90 -32.34 -22.11
CA ILE A 294 8.40 -33.65 -22.44
C ILE A 294 9.19 -34.10 -23.67
N ASP A 295 10.00 -35.14 -23.51
CA ASP A 295 10.68 -35.80 -24.61
C ASP A 295 9.63 -36.34 -25.61
N ILE A 296 9.54 -35.72 -26.79
CA ILE A 296 8.66 -36.16 -27.84
C ILE A 296 9.40 -37.33 -28.55
N PRO A 297 8.89 -38.56 -28.49
CA PRO A 297 9.50 -39.66 -29.23
C PRO A 297 9.52 -39.34 -30.72
N GLN A 298 10.70 -39.41 -31.34
CA GLN A 298 10.81 -39.30 -32.80
C GLN A 298 10.17 -40.53 -33.45
N PRO A 299 9.37 -40.33 -34.50
CA PRO A 299 8.81 -41.48 -35.26
C PRO A 299 9.92 -42.26 -35.99
N ALA A 300 9.80 -43.58 -35.90
CA ALA A 300 10.69 -44.54 -36.57
C ALA A 300 10.60 -44.50 -38.09
#